data_1160791b401408aedb6a851be3d322a4
#
_entry.id   1160791b401408aedb6a851be3d322a4
#
_cell.length_a   1.000
_cell.length_b   1.000
_cell.length_c   1.000
_cell.angle_alpha   90.00
_cell.angle_beta   90.00
_cell.angle_gamma   90.00
#
_symmetry.space_group_name_H-M   'P 1'
#
loop_
_entity.id
_entity.type
_entity.pdbx_description
1 polymer ?
#
loop_
_entity_poly.entity_id
_entity_poly.type
_entity_poly.pdbx_seq_one_letter_code
_entity_poly.pdbx_strand_id
1 'polypeptide(L)'
;MKIAIVTGASSGMGREFVRQLGYFYKNLDEIWVIARRKERLEALVKESRVPLRIFAGDLQKKKVYKELRDALEKEQPDLRMLVNSAGFGKSGSVEEILSEKFRIQTDMVDVNCRSLTRMTLLCLPFLRAGSRIVNLASASAFCPQPYFSVYAATKSYVLSFSRSLGEELRKKGIVVTAVCPGPVDTEFFKFSGKPQNILKKLTMAKADRVVHQALKDCRSGKSVSVYGIPMKLTYFGTKLLPHGFLVRMQQI
;
A
#
# COMPACT_ATOMS: atom_id res chain seq x y z
N MET A 1 19.39 -6.10 15.25
CA MET A 1 19.25 -5.10 14.17
C MET A 1 17.77 -4.72 14.04
N LYS A 2 17.45 -3.41 14.01
CA LYS A 2 16.07 -2.89 13.81
C LYS A 2 15.88 -2.53 12.37
N ILE A 3 14.90 -3.15 11.72
CA ILE A 3 14.66 -2.92 10.29
C ILE A 3 13.23 -2.44 9.98
N ALA A 4 13.09 -1.84 8.80
CA ALA A 4 11.81 -1.69 8.12
C ALA A 4 11.83 -2.46 6.78
N ILE A 5 10.69 -2.95 6.34
CA ILE A 5 10.54 -3.59 5.03
C ILE A 5 9.51 -2.79 4.22
N VAL A 6 9.86 -2.42 2.98
CA VAL A 6 8.98 -1.64 2.09
C VAL A 6 8.87 -2.33 0.74
N THR A 7 7.65 -2.78 0.39
CA THR A 7 7.36 -3.29 -0.96
C THR A 7 6.92 -2.17 -1.89
N GLY A 8 7.16 -2.32 -3.20
CA GLY A 8 6.84 -1.29 -4.18
C GLY A 8 7.71 -0.03 -4.08
N ALA A 9 8.91 -0.16 -3.49
CA ALA A 9 9.79 0.96 -3.16
C ALA A 9 10.36 1.73 -4.37
N SER A 10 10.25 1.21 -5.59
CA SER A 10 10.88 1.82 -6.78
C SER A 10 10.15 3.06 -7.32
N SER A 11 8.97 3.42 -6.81
CA SER A 11 8.20 4.59 -7.27
C SER A 11 7.08 4.98 -6.31
N GLY A 12 6.46 6.13 -6.60
CA GLY A 12 5.24 6.59 -5.93
C GLY A 12 5.32 6.60 -4.41
N MET A 13 4.26 6.15 -3.76
CA MET A 13 4.18 6.17 -2.28
C MET A 13 5.21 5.25 -1.62
N GLY A 14 5.56 4.09 -2.21
CA GLY A 14 6.57 3.19 -1.65
C GLY A 14 7.95 3.85 -1.56
N ARG A 15 8.37 4.56 -2.65
CA ARG A 15 9.60 5.36 -2.65
C ARG A 15 9.55 6.46 -1.59
N GLU A 16 8.40 7.11 -1.47
CA GLU A 16 8.24 8.18 -0.50
C GLU A 16 8.24 7.70 0.96
N PHE A 17 7.70 6.50 1.24
CA PHE A 17 7.86 5.87 2.55
C PHE A 17 9.34 5.68 2.90
N VAL A 18 10.15 5.15 1.98
CA VAL A 18 11.59 4.98 2.23
C VAL A 18 12.27 6.30 2.57
N ARG A 19 11.97 7.37 1.84
CA ARG A 19 12.51 8.73 2.10
C ARG A 19 12.17 9.26 3.47
N GLN A 20 10.93 9.01 3.94
CA GLN A 20 10.44 9.59 5.19
C GLN A 20 10.69 8.71 6.42
N LEU A 21 10.88 7.41 6.27
CA LEU A 21 11.04 6.50 7.41
C LEU A 21 12.19 6.91 8.33
N GLY A 22 13.33 7.33 7.80
CA GLY A 22 14.48 7.77 8.60
C GLY A 22 14.23 9.04 9.42
N TYR A 23 13.22 9.85 9.05
CA TYR A 23 12.81 11.01 9.86
C TYR A 23 11.89 10.63 11.02
N PHE A 24 10.99 9.66 10.78
CA PHE A 24 10.02 9.22 11.78
C PHE A 24 10.58 8.19 12.77
N TYR A 25 11.56 7.38 12.32
CA TYR A 25 12.15 6.27 13.07
C TYR A 25 13.68 6.37 13.03
N LYS A 26 14.24 7.16 13.94
CA LYS A 26 15.69 7.47 14.00
C LYS A 26 16.57 6.27 14.33
N ASN A 27 15.99 5.19 14.85
CA ASN A 27 16.73 4.00 15.34
C ASN A 27 16.57 2.80 14.39
N LEU A 28 16.33 3.02 13.09
CA LEU A 28 16.38 1.97 12.08
C LEU A 28 17.82 1.79 11.62
N ASP A 29 18.29 0.55 11.66
CA ASP A 29 19.61 0.18 11.16
C ASP A 29 19.63 0.01 9.64
N GLU A 30 18.53 -0.59 9.10
CA GLU A 30 18.34 -0.79 7.65
C GLU A 30 16.88 -0.67 7.22
N ILE A 31 16.66 -0.32 5.95
CA ILE A 31 15.38 -0.50 5.27
C ILE A 31 15.57 -1.51 4.13
N TRP A 32 14.85 -2.63 4.20
CA TRP A 32 14.82 -3.64 3.17
C TRP A 32 13.79 -3.27 2.12
N VAL A 33 14.24 -3.02 0.90
CA VAL A 33 13.40 -2.49 -0.18
C VAL A 33 13.15 -3.54 -1.25
N ILE A 34 11.88 -3.77 -1.60
CA ILE A 34 11.48 -4.78 -2.56
C ILE A 34 10.76 -4.15 -3.75
N ALA A 35 11.28 -4.34 -4.96
CA ALA A 35 10.62 -3.99 -6.22
C ALA A 35 11.28 -4.71 -7.41
N ARG A 36 10.62 -4.65 -8.60
CA ARG A 36 11.10 -5.27 -9.83
C ARG A 36 12.26 -4.52 -10.47
N ARG A 37 12.27 -3.18 -10.37
CA ARG A 37 13.23 -2.28 -11.07
C ARG A 37 14.43 -2.02 -10.18
N LYS A 38 15.49 -2.85 -10.36
CA LYS A 38 16.70 -2.81 -9.56
C LYS A 38 17.40 -1.45 -9.61
N GLU A 39 17.53 -0.89 -10.80
CA GLU A 39 18.21 0.39 -11.05
C GLU A 39 17.58 1.55 -10.25
N ARG A 40 16.25 1.50 -10.10
CA ARG A 40 15.52 2.50 -9.30
C ARG A 40 15.68 2.31 -7.81
N LEU A 41 15.87 1.07 -7.35
CA LEU A 41 16.20 0.80 -5.94
C LEU A 41 17.62 1.25 -5.63
N GLU A 42 18.55 1.05 -6.54
CA GLU A 42 19.95 1.54 -6.43
C GLU A 42 20.01 3.08 -6.41
N ALA A 43 19.24 3.73 -7.28
CA ALA A 43 19.13 5.19 -7.25
C ALA A 43 18.53 5.72 -5.93
N LEU A 44 17.60 4.97 -5.33
CA LEU A 44 16.94 5.34 -4.05
C LEU A 44 17.92 5.34 -2.86
N VAL A 45 19.03 4.62 -2.94
CA VAL A 45 20.07 4.62 -1.89
C VAL A 45 20.56 6.04 -1.58
N LYS A 46 20.74 6.88 -2.62
CA LYS A 46 21.19 8.27 -2.49
C LYS A 46 20.14 9.19 -1.82
N GLU A 47 18.89 8.76 -1.77
CA GLU A 47 17.77 9.54 -1.25
C GLU A 47 17.35 9.11 0.16
N SER A 48 17.86 7.97 0.62
CA SER A 48 17.53 7.42 1.93
C SER A 48 18.52 7.88 2.99
N ARG A 49 18.02 8.22 4.17
CA ARG A 49 18.84 8.52 5.36
C ARG A 49 19.28 7.26 6.10
N VAL A 50 18.64 6.14 5.83
CA VAL A 50 18.89 4.84 6.44
C VAL A 50 19.47 3.93 5.37
N PRO A 51 20.50 3.13 5.65
CA PRO A 51 21.03 2.16 4.71
C PRO A 51 19.94 1.30 4.09
N LEU A 52 20.02 1.04 2.78
CA LEU A 52 19.07 0.21 2.07
C LEU A 52 19.65 -1.14 1.71
N ARG A 53 18.90 -2.21 1.98
CA ARG A 53 19.13 -3.55 1.46
C ARG A 53 18.14 -3.85 0.35
N ILE A 54 18.65 -4.20 -0.82
CA ILE A 54 17.84 -4.33 -2.03
C ILE A 54 17.49 -5.79 -2.28
N PHE A 55 16.19 -6.07 -2.39
CA PHE A 55 15.63 -7.34 -2.86
C PHE A 55 14.93 -7.09 -4.20
N ALA A 56 15.68 -7.16 -5.30
CA ALA A 56 15.12 -6.94 -6.63
C ALA A 56 14.36 -8.17 -7.11
N GLY A 57 13.04 -8.07 -7.23
CA GLY A 57 12.21 -9.21 -7.64
C GLY A 57 10.74 -8.87 -7.81
N ASP A 58 10.04 -9.81 -8.45
CA ASP A 58 8.60 -9.75 -8.65
C ASP A 58 7.87 -10.50 -7.53
N LEU A 59 6.98 -9.80 -6.82
CA LEU A 59 6.16 -10.36 -5.75
C LEU A 59 5.14 -11.42 -6.24
N GLN A 60 4.95 -11.61 -7.54
CA GLN A 60 4.22 -12.75 -8.08
C GLN A 60 5.07 -14.03 -8.14
N LYS A 61 6.40 -13.92 -8.02
CA LYS A 61 7.36 -15.03 -8.14
C LYS A 61 7.84 -15.51 -6.76
N LYS A 62 8.12 -16.80 -6.64
CA LYS A 62 8.59 -17.41 -5.39
C LYS A 62 10.00 -16.96 -4.97
N LYS A 63 10.86 -16.59 -5.93
CA LYS A 63 12.28 -16.30 -5.72
C LYS A 63 12.50 -15.22 -4.65
N VAL A 64 11.87 -14.05 -4.79
CA VAL A 64 12.04 -12.93 -3.86
C VAL A 64 11.61 -13.27 -2.43
N TYR A 65 10.57 -14.10 -2.27
CA TYR A 65 10.14 -14.56 -0.94
C TYR A 65 11.13 -15.53 -0.31
N LYS A 66 11.79 -16.37 -1.12
CA LYS A 66 12.85 -17.27 -0.62
C LYS A 66 14.04 -16.45 -0.12
N GLU A 67 14.55 -15.54 -0.94
CA GLU A 67 15.66 -14.65 -0.57
C GLU A 67 15.36 -13.84 0.70
N LEU A 68 14.16 -13.29 0.81
CA LEU A 68 13.73 -12.53 1.97
C LEU A 68 13.59 -13.41 3.21
N ARG A 69 13.04 -14.62 3.08
CA ARG A 69 12.91 -15.59 4.16
C ARG A 69 14.28 -15.98 4.68
N ASP A 70 15.19 -16.40 3.79
CA ASP A 70 16.55 -16.82 4.14
C ASP A 70 17.28 -15.71 4.92
N ALA A 71 17.10 -14.45 4.51
CA ALA A 71 17.67 -13.29 5.21
C ALA A 71 17.02 -13.07 6.59
N LEU A 72 15.69 -13.14 6.69
CA LEU A 72 14.97 -12.97 7.95
C LEU A 72 15.31 -14.08 8.95
N GLU A 73 15.36 -15.34 8.51
CA GLU A 73 15.70 -16.48 9.34
C GLU A 73 17.15 -16.44 9.82
N LYS A 74 18.07 -16.02 8.96
CA LYS A 74 19.50 -15.89 9.31
C LYS A 74 19.77 -14.78 10.32
N GLU A 75 19.13 -13.63 10.15
CA GLU A 75 19.47 -12.42 10.89
C GLU A 75 18.57 -12.15 12.10
N GLN A 76 17.38 -12.79 12.15
CA GLN A 76 16.38 -12.64 13.23
C GLN A 76 16.18 -11.17 13.65
N PRO A 77 15.87 -10.25 12.69
CA PRO A 77 15.82 -8.83 12.99
C PRO A 77 14.61 -8.46 13.84
N ASP A 78 14.71 -7.33 14.55
CA ASP A 78 13.56 -6.63 15.12
C ASP A 78 12.85 -5.83 14.02
N LEU A 79 11.81 -6.40 13.41
CA LEU A 79 11.06 -5.76 12.34
C LEU A 79 10.13 -4.69 12.93
N ARG A 80 10.56 -3.43 12.85
CA ARG A 80 9.83 -2.28 13.41
C ARG A 80 8.70 -1.79 12.52
N MET A 81 8.84 -1.97 11.20
CA MET A 81 7.78 -1.58 10.26
C MET A 81 7.77 -2.44 9.00
N LEU A 82 6.57 -2.90 8.63
CA LEU A 82 6.26 -3.46 7.31
C LEU A 82 5.37 -2.49 6.54
N VAL A 83 5.81 -2.05 5.35
CA VAL A 83 5.01 -1.23 4.43
C VAL A 83 4.68 -2.04 3.18
N ASN A 84 3.45 -2.49 3.06
CA ASN A 84 2.92 -3.14 1.87
C ASN A 84 2.39 -2.06 0.90
N SER A 85 3.27 -1.55 0.04
CA SER A 85 2.94 -0.49 -0.94
C SER A 85 2.96 -0.98 -2.40
N ALA A 86 3.37 -2.21 -2.66
CA ALA A 86 3.29 -2.78 -4.00
C ALA A 86 1.83 -2.94 -4.43
N GLY A 87 1.52 -2.46 -5.63
CA GLY A 87 0.18 -2.55 -6.18
C GLY A 87 0.05 -1.75 -7.46
N PHE A 88 -0.97 -2.06 -8.25
CA PHE A 88 -1.34 -1.30 -9.44
C PHE A 88 -2.85 -1.39 -9.67
N GLY A 89 -3.35 -0.54 -10.57
CA GLY A 89 -4.74 -0.54 -11.01
C GLY A 89 -4.84 -0.35 -12.51
N LYS A 90 -5.92 -0.81 -13.12
CA LYS A 90 -6.32 -0.55 -14.50
C LYS A 90 -7.78 -0.16 -14.48
N SER A 91 -8.12 1.01 -15.00
CA SER A 91 -9.50 1.47 -15.19
C SER A 91 -9.99 1.07 -16.58
N GLY A 92 -11.29 0.89 -16.71
CA GLY A 92 -12.03 0.43 -17.87
C GLY A 92 -13.10 -0.59 -17.48
N SER A 93 -14.04 -0.88 -18.36
CA SER A 93 -14.97 -1.98 -18.13
C SER A 93 -14.23 -3.32 -18.07
N VAL A 94 -14.85 -4.34 -17.50
CA VAL A 94 -14.26 -5.69 -17.45
C VAL A 94 -14.02 -6.21 -18.85
N GLU A 95 -14.91 -5.95 -19.81
CA GLU A 95 -14.81 -6.38 -21.20
C GLU A 95 -13.68 -5.67 -21.96
N GLU A 96 -13.58 -4.33 -21.81
CA GLU A 96 -12.49 -3.55 -22.43
C GLU A 96 -11.12 -4.03 -21.96
N ILE A 97 -10.95 -4.22 -20.64
CA ILE A 97 -9.67 -4.71 -20.10
C ILE A 97 -9.38 -6.14 -20.57
N LEU A 98 -10.41 -6.99 -20.67
CA LEU A 98 -10.28 -8.35 -21.16
C LEU A 98 -9.77 -8.37 -22.61
N SER A 99 -10.31 -7.49 -23.47
CA SER A 99 -9.89 -7.39 -24.88
C SER A 99 -8.45 -6.89 -25.04
N GLU A 100 -7.99 -6.01 -24.15
CA GLU A 100 -6.61 -5.51 -24.17
C GLU A 100 -5.60 -6.57 -23.69
N LYS A 101 -5.85 -7.19 -22.54
CA LYS A 101 -4.92 -8.13 -21.92
C LYS A 101 -5.60 -9.02 -20.88
N PHE A 102 -5.85 -10.26 -21.23
CA PHE A 102 -6.55 -11.25 -20.40
C PHE A 102 -6.11 -11.28 -18.92
N ARG A 103 -4.79 -11.25 -18.65
CA ARG A 103 -4.25 -11.45 -17.30
C ARG A 103 -4.22 -10.21 -16.41
N ILE A 104 -4.46 -9.01 -16.92
CA ILE A 104 -4.22 -7.80 -16.15
C ILE A 104 -5.08 -7.69 -14.88
N GLN A 105 -6.31 -8.21 -14.95
CA GLN A 105 -7.24 -8.18 -13.81
C GLN A 105 -6.84 -9.20 -12.73
N THR A 106 -6.44 -10.41 -13.12
CA THR A 106 -5.96 -11.43 -12.19
C THR A 106 -4.61 -11.03 -11.59
N ASP A 107 -3.72 -10.43 -12.37
CA ASP A 107 -2.46 -9.88 -11.88
C ASP A 107 -2.67 -8.77 -10.82
N MET A 108 -3.75 -7.97 -10.93
CA MET A 108 -4.11 -7.02 -9.85
C MET A 108 -4.45 -7.75 -8.55
N VAL A 109 -5.21 -8.85 -8.61
CA VAL A 109 -5.53 -9.65 -7.41
C VAL A 109 -4.25 -10.26 -6.83
N ASP A 110 -3.39 -10.80 -7.68
CA ASP A 110 -2.12 -11.40 -7.27
C ASP A 110 -1.19 -10.40 -6.57
N VAL A 111 -1.04 -9.20 -7.12
CA VAL A 111 -0.14 -8.19 -6.55
C VAL A 111 -0.79 -7.49 -5.36
N ASN A 112 -2.04 -7.02 -5.50
CA ASN A 112 -2.66 -6.18 -4.47
C ASN A 112 -3.14 -6.98 -3.25
N CYS A 113 -3.55 -8.23 -3.42
CA CYS A 113 -4.09 -9.08 -2.34
C CYS A 113 -3.11 -10.19 -1.95
N ARG A 114 -2.84 -11.14 -2.85
CA ARG A 114 -2.03 -12.31 -2.54
C ARG A 114 -0.62 -11.96 -2.10
N SER A 115 0.05 -11.04 -2.80
CA SER A 115 1.41 -10.65 -2.44
C SER A 115 1.46 -9.91 -1.10
N LEU A 116 0.51 -9.01 -0.84
CA LEU A 116 0.38 -8.30 0.43
C LEU A 116 0.19 -9.29 1.59
N THR A 117 -0.73 -10.25 1.43
CA THR A 117 -0.98 -11.28 2.44
C THR A 117 0.27 -12.13 2.68
N ARG A 118 0.93 -12.60 1.62
CA ARG A 118 2.17 -13.40 1.74
C ARG A 118 3.29 -12.63 2.44
N MET A 119 3.50 -11.36 2.10
CA MET A 119 4.48 -10.51 2.77
C MET A 119 4.15 -10.33 4.25
N THR A 120 2.89 -10.08 4.57
CA THR A 120 2.45 -9.94 5.96
C THR A 120 2.71 -11.21 6.75
N LEU A 121 2.29 -12.38 6.23
CA LEU A 121 2.48 -13.67 6.90
C LEU A 121 3.96 -14.03 7.07
N LEU A 122 4.80 -13.76 6.06
CA LEU A 122 6.24 -13.98 6.13
C LEU A 122 6.91 -13.12 7.21
N CYS A 123 6.47 -11.88 7.36
CA CYS A 123 7.05 -10.91 8.28
C CYS A 123 6.51 -11.03 9.72
N LEU A 124 5.34 -11.65 9.90
CA LEU A 124 4.63 -11.71 11.18
C LEU A 124 5.47 -12.27 12.36
N PRO A 125 6.28 -13.33 12.20
CA PRO A 125 7.11 -13.87 13.28
C PRO A 125 8.18 -12.90 13.80
N PHE A 126 8.57 -11.91 13.00
CA PHE A 126 9.64 -10.95 13.31
C PHE A 126 9.12 -9.63 13.88
N LEU A 127 7.78 -9.47 13.96
CA LEU A 127 7.14 -8.31 14.58
C LEU A 127 7.06 -8.48 16.10
N ARG A 128 7.28 -7.40 16.83
CA ARG A 128 7.26 -7.35 18.29
C ARG A 128 6.37 -6.20 18.78
N ALA A 129 6.16 -6.11 20.07
CA ALA A 129 5.45 -4.96 20.67
C ALA A 129 6.08 -3.63 20.21
N GLY A 130 5.24 -2.71 19.77
CA GLY A 130 5.64 -1.43 19.16
C GLY A 130 5.95 -1.50 17.66
N SER A 131 5.93 -2.68 17.02
CA SER A 131 6.02 -2.81 15.55
C SER A 131 4.75 -2.31 14.87
N ARG A 132 4.86 -1.98 13.59
CA ARG A 132 3.76 -1.43 12.80
C ARG A 132 3.68 -2.07 11.42
N ILE A 133 2.45 -2.26 10.94
CA ILE A 133 2.15 -2.67 9.56
C ILE A 133 1.38 -1.53 8.90
N VAL A 134 1.83 -1.10 7.74
CA VAL A 134 1.16 -0.12 6.88
C VAL A 134 0.78 -0.80 5.58
N ASN A 135 -0.52 -0.88 5.30
CA ASN A 135 -1.06 -1.49 4.09
C ASN A 135 -1.68 -0.42 3.17
N LEU A 136 -1.19 -0.30 1.93
CA LEU A 136 -1.72 0.65 0.96
C LEU A 136 -3.04 0.14 0.37
N ALA A 137 -4.15 0.57 0.98
CA ALA A 137 -5.49 0.47 0.43
C ALA A 137 -5.75 1.61 -0.58
N SER A 138 -6.93 2.18 -0.60
CA SER A 138 -7.36 3.32 -1.44
C SER A 138 -8.71 3.83 -0.94
N ALA A 139 -9.09 5.06 -1.28
CA ALA A 139 -10.48 5.51 -1.15
C ALA A 139 -11.45 4.65 -1.99
N SER A 140 -10.96 3.97 -3.02
CA SER A 140 -11.71 2.97 -3.79
C SER A 140 -12.16 1.76 -2.95
N ALA A 141 -11.63 1.59 -1.74
CA ALA A 141 -12.07 0.57 -0.79
C ALA A 141 -13.38 0.91 -0.07
N PHE A 142 -13.85 2.15 -0.15
CA PHE A 142 -15.01 2.61 0.63
C PHE A 142 -16.35 2.26 -0.01
N CYS A 143 -16.36 2.09 -1.33
CA CYS A 143 -17.55 1.78 -2.11
C CYS A 143 -17.18 1.06 -3.41
N PRO A 144 -18.00 0.12 -3.91
CA PRO A 144 -17.81 -0.48 -5.23
C PRO A 144 -17.72 0.59 -6.32
N GLN A 145 -16.81 0.41 -7.30
CA GLN A 145 -16.60 1.40 -8.37
C GLN A 145 -16.76 0.74 -9.74
N PRO A 146 -17.81 1.09 -10.52
CA PRO A 146 -17.90 0.74 -11.93
C PRO A 146 -16.66 1.23 -12.70
N TYR A 147 -16.27 0.52 -13.73
CA TYR A 147 -15.05 0.78 -14.53
C TYR A 147 -13.72 0.71 -13.74
N PHE A 148 -13.79 0.25 -12.49
CA PHE A 148 -12.62 0.03 -11.66
C PHE A 148 -12.84 -1.16 -10.70
N SER A 149 -13.70 -2.09 -11.12
CA SER A 149 -14.31 -3.14 -10.29
C SER A 149 -13.29 -3.99 -9.57
N VAL A 150 -12.35 -4.61 -10.29
CA VAL A 150 -11.34 -5.50 -9.70
C VAL A 150 -10.41 -4.72 -8.78
N TYR A 151 -9.96 -3.52 -9.20
CA TYR A 151 -9.11 -2.70 -8.34
C TYR A 151 -9.82 -2.31 -7.03
N ALA A 152 -11.06 -1.80 -7.10
CA ALA A 152 -11.83 -1.44 -5.92
C ALA A 152 -12.03 -2.66 -4.99
N ALA A 153 -12.36 -3.82 -5.54
CA ALA A 153 -12.46 -5.07 -4.79
C ALA A 153 -11.14 -5.45 -4.09
N THR A 154 -9.99 -5.34 -4.78
CA THR A 154 -8.69 -5.61 -4.15
C THR A 154 -8.39 -4.63 -3.01
N LYS A 155 -8.78 -3.37 -3.13
CA LYS A 155 -8.55 -2.36 -2.08
C LYS A 155 -9.51 -2.50 -0.91
N SER A 156 -10.74 -2.98 -1.15
CA SER A 156 -11.68 -3.39 -0.09
C SER A 156 -11.15 -4.60 0.70
N TYR A 157 -10.56 -5.59 0.00
CA TYR A 157 -9.85 -6.69 0.65
C TYR A 157 -8.75 -6.16 1.58
N VAL A 158 -7.88 -5.26 1.09
CA VAL A 158 -6.78 -4.71 1.89
C VAL A 158 -7.29 -3.95 3.11
N LEU A 159 -8.35 -3.15 2.97
CA LEU A 159 -8.96 -2.41 4.08
C LEU A 159 -9.53 -3.36 5.15
N SER A 160 -10.31 -4.36 4.73
CA SER A 160 -10.92 -5.35 5.61
C SER A 160 -9.84 -6.18 6.32
N PHE A 161 -8.89 -6.74 5.58
CA PHE A 161 -7.76 -7.50 6.12
C PHE A 161 -6.96 -6.71 7.14
N SER A 162 -6.64 -5.44 6.84
CA SER A 162 -5.86 -4.59 7.75
C SER A 162 -6.59 -4.33 9.08
N ARG A 163 -7.89 -4.10 9.03
CA ARG A 163 -8.68 -3.82 10.23
C ARG A 163 -8.82 -5.06 11.11
N SER A 164 -9.11 -6.22 10.53
CA SER A 164 -9.22 -7.48 11.26
C SER A 164 -7.88 -7.87 11.88
N LEU A 165 -6.81 -7.86 11.07
CA LEU A 165 -5.46 -8.16 11.56
C LEU A 165 -5.01 -7.19 12.67
N GLY A 166 -5.39 -5.91 12.56
CA GLY A 166 -5.08 -4.91 13.58
C GLY A 166 -5.70 -5.24 14.93
N GLU A 167 -6.93 -5.74 14.95
CA GLU A 167 -7.58 -6.17 16.20
C GLU A 167 -6.95 -7.46 16.75
N GLU A 168 -6.65 -8.44 15.92
CA GLU A 168 -5.96 -9.68 16.32
C GLU A 168 -4.59 -9.41 16.96
N LEU A 169 -3.85 -8.43 16.42
CA LEU A 169 -2.49 -8.08 16.87
C LEU A 169 -2.47 -7.03 17.99
N ARG A 170 -3.61 -6.44 18.33
CA ARG A 170 -3.72 -5.36 19.33
C ARG A 170 -3.14 -5.75 20.69
N LYS A 171 -3.47 -6.95 21.19
CA LYS A 171 -2.94 -7.47 22.46
C LYS A 171 -1.42 -7.72 22.43
N LYS A 172 -0.84 -7.90 21.23
CA LYS A 172 0.62 -8.02 21.06
C LYS A 172 1.32 -6.67 20.94
N GLY A 173 0.58 -5.55 21.04
CA GLY A 173 1.13 -4.21 20.91
C GLY A 173 1.60 -3.85 19.50
N ILE A 174 1.06 -4.50 18.46
CA ILE A 174 1.37 -4.26 17.06
C ILE A 174 0.22 -3.45 16.43
N VAL A 175 0.56 -2.35 15.78
CA VAL A 175 -0.40 -1.47 15.09
C VAL A 175 -0.48 -1.82 13.61
N VAL A 176 -1.71 -1.96 13.09
CA VAL A 176 -1.93 -2.13 11.64
C VAL A 176 -2.75 -0.95 11.12
N THR A 177 -2.23 -0.25 10.13
CA THR A 177 -2.88 0.94 9.53
C THR A 177 -3.14 0.70 8.04
N ALA A 178 -4.41 0.76 7.64
CA ALA A 178 -4.81 0.85 6.23
C ALA A 178 -4.72 2.30 5.76
N VAL A 179 -3.87 2.59 4.79
CA VAL A 179 -3.77 3.92 4.19
C VAL A 179 -4.72 3.97 2.99
N CYS A 180 -5.70 4.86 3.06
CA CYS A 180 -6.77 5.00 2.08
C CYS A 180 -6.70 6.36 1.38
N PRO A 181 -5.72 6.60 0.49
CA PRO A 181 -5.60 7.85 -0.23
C PRO A 181 -6.68 7.98 -1.29
N GLY A 182 -7.07 9.23 -1.58
CA GLY A 182 -7.71 9.60 -2.84
C GLY A 182 -6.70 9.55 -4.01
N PRO A 183 -6.95 10.29 -5.08
CA PRO A 183 -5.99 10.42 -6.19
C PRO A 183 -4.66 11.02 -5.68
N VAL A 184 -3.53 10.36 -5.99
CA VAL A 184 -2.18 10.81 -5.62
C VAL A 184 -1.35 10.92 -6.87
N ASP A 185 -0.69 12.06 -7.07
CA ASP A 185 0.20 12.30 -8.21
C ASP A 185 1.42 11.37 -8.14
N THR A 186 1.36 10.29 -8.88
CA THR A 186 2.39 9.25 -8.94
C THR A 186 2.36 8.55 -10.31
N GLU A 187 3.35 7.70 -10.57
CA GLU A 187 3.37 6.84 -11.77
C GLU A 187 2.15 5.89 -11.86
N PHE A 188 1.35 5.76 -10.82
CA PHE A 188 0.14 4.92 -10.84
C PHE A 188 -0.77 5.27 -12.02
N PHE A 189 -0.93 6.55 -12.32
CA PHE A 189 -1.78 7.01 -13.43
C PHE A 189 -1.24 6.70 -14.83
N LYS A 190 0.03 6.34 -14.96
CA LYS A 190 0.59 5.83 -16.24
C LYS A 190 0.01 4.47 -16.62
N PHE A 191 -0.40 3.70 -15.61
CA PHE A 191 -0.94 2.34 -15.78
C PHE A 191 -2.46 2.29 -15.63
N SER A 192 -3.02 3.05 -14.69
CA SER A 192 -4.46 3.05 -14.42
C SER A 192 -5.28 3.92 -15.37
N GLY A 193 -4.63 4.80 -16.16
CA GLY A 193 -5.30 5.88 -16.89
C GLY A 193 -5.48 7.13 -16.02
N LYS A 194 -5.42 8.31 -16.66
CA LYS A 194 -5.61 9.59 -15.96
C LYS A 194 -7.08 9.74 -15.53
N PRO A 195 -7.36 10.31 -14.34
CA PRO A 195 -8.73 10.56 -13.94
C PRO A 195 -9.40 11.54 -14.91
N GLN A 196 -10.50 11.12 -15.50
CA GLN A 196 -11.27 11.97 -16.43
C GLN A 196 -12.12 13.01 -15.69
N ASN A 197 -12.49 12.74 -14.45
CA ASN A 197 -13.35 13.60 -13.65
C ASN A 197 -12.58 14.80 -13.07
N ILE A 198 -13.13 16.02 -13.26
CA ILE A 198 -12.55 17.29 -12.78
C ILE A 198 -12.39 17.29 -11.26
N LEU A 199 -13.33 16.73 -10.50
CA LEU A 199 -13.23 16.62 -9.04
C LEU A 199 -12.01 15.79 -8.61
N LYS A 200 -11.73 14.69 -9.30
CA LYS A 200 -10.53 13.87 -9.03
C LYS A 200 -9.23 14.61 -9.32
N LYS A 201 -9.22 15.51 -10.32
CA LYS A 201 -8.06 16.37 -10.61
C LYS A 201 -7.85 17.42 -9.53
N LEU A 202 -8.93 18.05 -9.04
CA LEU A 202 -8.88 19.07 -7.99
C LEU A 202 -8.49 18.50 -6.61
N THR A 203 -8.78 17.22 -6.35
CA THR A 203 -8.46 16.55 -5.08
C THR A 203 -7.13 15.77 -5.13
N MET A 204 -6.34 15.93 -6.20
CA MET A 204 -5.07 15.23 -6.35
C MET A 204 -4.06 15.67 -5.28
N ALA A 205 -3.60 14.72 -4.49
CA ALA A 205 -2.65 14.95 -3.41
C ALA A 205 -1.21 14.65 -3.86
N LYS A 206 -0.24 15.29 -3.23
CA LYS A 206 1.18 14.93 -3.38
C LYS A 206 1.51 13.73 -2.50
N ALA A 207 2.35 12.82 -3.00
CA ALA A 207 2.72 11.60 -2.30
C ALA A 207 3.41 11.85 -0.95
N ASP A 208 4.24 12.89 -0.87
CA ASP A 208 4.93 13.30 0.35
C ASP A 208 3.97 13.62 1.49
N ARG A 209 2.92 14.39 1.22
CA ARG A 209 1.90 14.78 2.21
C ARG A 209 1.07 13.59 2.66
N VAL A 210 0.68 12.72 1.72
CA VAL A 210 -0.09 11.50 2.03
C VAL A 210 0.71 10.57 2.92
N VAL A 211 1.98 10.32 2.58
CA VAL A 211 2.86 9.44 3.35
C VAL A 211 3.18 10.04 4.72
N HIS A 212 3.42 11.36 4.80
CA HIS A 212 3.61 12.04 6.08
C HIS A 212 2.42 11.85 7.03
N GLN A 213 1.20 12.05 6.51
CA GLN A 213 -0.02 11.82 7.29
C GLN A 213 -0.17 10.34 7.68
N ALA A 214 0.12 9.41 6.77
CA ALA A 214 0.04 7.98 7.03
C ALA A 214 0.99 7.55 8.16
N LEU A 215 2.22 8.04 8.17
CA LEU A 215 3.21 7.77 9.22
C LEU A 215 2.79 8.39 10.57
N LYS A 216 2.22 9.60 10.58
CA LYS A 216 1.65 10.22 11.80
C LYS A 216 0.48 9.40 12.35
N ASP A 217 -0.46 9.02 11.50
CA ASP A 217 -1.64 8.24 11.90
C ASP A 217 -1.24 6.84 12.40
N CYS A 218 -0.29 6.18 11.73
CA CYS A 218 0.27 4.91 12.15
C CYS A 218 0.99 5.04 13.50
N ARG A 219 1.75 6.10 13.73
CA ARG A 219 2.42 6.37 15.01
C ARG A 219 1.43 6.58 16.14
N SER A 220 0.28 7.21 15.88
CA SER A 220 -0.80 7.41 16.85
C SER A 220 -1.76 6.22 16.97
N GLY A 221 -1.47 5.08 16.38
CA GLY A 221 -2.25 3.85 16.54
C GLY A 221 -3.57 3.80 15.74
N LYS A 222 -3.76 4.68 14.74
CA LYS A 222 -4.99 4.67 13.94
C LYS A 222 -5.04 3.46 12.99
N SER A 223 -6.15 2.77 12.97
CA SER A 223 -6.39 1.63 12.08
C SER A 223 -6.62 2.04 10.62
N VAL A 224 -7.06 3.28 10.36
CA VAL A 224 -7.30 3.83 9.01
C VAL A 224 -6.72 5.23 8.93
N SER A 225 -5.93 5.48 7.88
CA SER A 225 -5.39 6.81 7.54
C SER A 225 -6.03 7.31 6.25
N VAL A 226 -6.69 8.47 6.32
CA VAL A 226 -7.33 9.14 5.17
C VAL A 226 -6.78 10.56 5.07
N TYR A 227 -6.16 10.87 3.93
CA TYR A 227 -5.59 12.19 3.70
C TYR A 227 -6.60 13.16 3.07
N GLY A 228 -6.67 14.36 3.64
CA GLY A 228 -7.50 15.46 3.12
C GLY A 228 -8.96 15.42 3.57
N ILE A 229 -9.53 16.61 3.76
CA ILE A 229 -10.93 16.77 4.20
C ILE A 229 -11.92 16.13 3.22
N PRO A 230 -11.81 16.33 1.89
CA PRO A 230 -12.75 15.74 0.95
C PRO A 230 -12.80 14.22 1.05
N MET A 231 -11.66 13.55 1.19
CA MET A 231 -11.60 12.10 1.31
C MET A 231 -12.15 11.59 2.64
N LYS A 232 -11.98 12.36 3.73
CA LYS A 232 -12.61 12.05 5.02
C LYS A 232 -14.13 12.14 4.94
N LEU A 233 -14.66 13.17 4.29
CA LEU A 233 -16.10 13.30 4.05
C LEU A 233 -16.64 12.13 3.21
N THR A 234 -15.94 11.76 2.13
CA THR A 234 -16.27 10.57 1.35
C THR A 234 -16.28 9.30 2.21
N TYR A 235 -15.26 9.10 3.06
CA TYR A 235 -15.19 7.96 3.96
C TYR A 235 -16.38 7.86 4.90
N PHE A 236 -16.80 8.97 5.49
CA PHE A 236 -17.99 9.00 6.36
C PHE A 236 -19.29 8.84 5.56
N GLY A 237 -19.42 9.52 4.43
CA GLY A 237 -20.60 9.44 3.56
C GLY A 237 -20.86 8.01 3.07
N THR A 238 -19.83 7.26 2.70
CA THR A 238 -19.98 5.87 2.25
C THR A 238 -20.41 4.90 3.37
N LYS A 239 -20.32 5.30 4.62
CA LYS A 239 -20.86 4.52 5.76
C LYS A 239 -22.33 4.79 6.05
N LEU A 240 -22.85 5.93 5.62
CA LEU A 240 -24.21 6.37 5.91
C LEU A 240 -25.16 6.07 4.76
N LEU A 241 -24.66 6.08 3.53
CA LEU A 241 -25.48 5.91 2.32
C LEU A 241 -25.45 4.46 1.83
N PRO A 242 -26.58 3.93 1.34
CA PRO A 242 -26.62 2.59 0.74
C PRO A 242 -25.67 2.48 -0.46
N HIS A 243 -24.87 1.42 -0.52
CA HIS A 243 -23.91 1.21 -1.61
C HIS A 243 -24.55 1.19 -2.99
N GLY A 244 -25.77 0.62 -3.13
CA GLY A 244 -26.48 0.62 -4.40
C GLY A 244 -26.76 2.01 -4.96
N PHE A 245 -27.09 2.97 -4.09
CA PHE A 245 -27.24 4.38 -4.46
C PHE A 245 -25.91 5.01 -4.89
N LEU A 246 -24.84 4.80 -4.11
CA LEU A 246 -23.52 5.33 -4.41
C LEU A 246 -22.96 4.80 -5.73
N VAL A 247 -23.17 3.52 -6.03
CA VAL A 247 -22.72 2.90 -7.29
C VAL A 247 -23.43 3.51 -8.49
N ARG A 248 -24.75 3.74 -8.41
CA ARG A 248 -25.52 4.38 -9.49
C ARG A 248 -25.08 5.82 -9.74
N MET A 249 -24.79 6.59 -8.68
CA MET A 249 -24.26 7.97 -8.81
C MET A 249 -22.91 8.05 -9.53
N GLN A 250 -22.12 6.99 -9.53
CA GLN A 250 -20.82 6.97 -10.20
C GLN A 250 -20.89 6.66 -11.69
N GLN A 251 -22.09 6.32 -12.21
CA GLN A 251 -22.33 6.06 -13.64
C GLN A 251 -22.80 7.31 -14.40
N ILE A 252 -23.12 8.38 -13.68
CA ILE A 252 -23.50 9.70 -14.21
C ILE A 252 -22.23 10.60 -14.22
#